data_6b2dc4c87ff2b9d6e9698647d71d6385
#
_entry.id   6b2dc4c87ff2b9d6e9698647d71d6385
#
_cell.length_a   1.000
_cell.length_b   1.000
_cell.length_c   1.000
_cell.angle_alpha   90.00
_cell.angle_beta   90.00
_cell.angle_gamma   90.00
#
_symmetry.space_group_name_H-M   'P 1'
#
loop_
_entity.id
_entity.type
_entity.pdbx_description
1 polymer ?
#
loop_
_entity_poly.entity_id
_entity_poly.type
_entity_poly.pdbx_seq_one_letter_code
_entity_poly.pdbx_strand_id
1 'polypeptide(L)'
;MPDQDVRLQHLKVWLDEQLANLYTEQGWGAVPPATLTAASSDASFRRYFRWEGAGKSFIVMDAPPPQENCKPFVDIAFLLAKSGINVPKIYAEDLERGFLLLNDLGNKTYLDVIDSENADDLFADALQALLAFQQLPMVAPLPSYDVALLRRELELFPEWYVKRELGIEFDAAQQVLWQQVSDLLIDSALAQPKVLVHRDYMPRNLMLSEPNPGVLDFQDAVYGPVTYDVTCLFKDAFLSWPEERVHGWLESYWQQARALDIPVQPDFEDFLRASDLMGVQRHLKVIGIFARICHRDGKPRYLSDVPRFFAYIDAVIARRPELAELDVLLASLRAGVKA
;
A
#
# COMPACT_ATOMS: atom_id res chain seq x y z
N MET A 1 16.35 -19.69 -13.74
CA MET A 1 16.64 -18.93 -14.98
C MET A 1 16.08 -19.58 -16.27
N PRO A 2 16.24 -20.88 -16.59
CA PRO A 2 15.60 -21.46 -17.81
C PRO A 2 14.08 -21.34 -17.82
N ASP A 3 13.40 -21.51 -16.69
CA ASP A 3 11.95 -21.44 -16.57
C ASP A 3 11.37 -20.03 -16.81
N GLN A 4 12.11 -18.97 -16.50
CA GLN A 4 11.65 -17.59 -16.73
C GLN A 4 11.65 -17.23 -18.23
N ASP A 5 12.58 -17.76 -19.01
CA ASP A 5 12.65 -17.54 -20.47
C ASP A 5 11.51 -18.27 -21.19
N VAL A 6 11.19 -19.50 -20.80
CA VAL A 6 10.07 -20.27 -21.35
C VAL A 6 8.74 -19.59 -21.02
N ARG A 7 8.57 -19.14 -19.79
CA ARG A 7 7.35 -18.45 -19.35
C ARG A 7 7.14 -17.13 -20.10
N LEU A 8 8.22 -16.36 -20.34
CA LEU A 8 8.15 -15.14 -21.14
C LEU A 8 7.76 -15.42 -22.59
N GLN A 9 8.19 -16.53 -23.16
CA GLN A 9 7.75 -16.94 -24.51
C GLN A 9 6.25 -17.26 -24.53
N HIS A 10 5.74 -18.00 -23.54
CA HIS A 10 4.30 -18.27 -23.43
C HIS A 10 3.49 -16.98 -23.26
N LEU A 11 3.99 -16.03 -22.45
CA LEU A 11 3.38 -14.73 -22.30
C LEU A 11 3.29 -13.98 -23.62
N LYS A 12 4.36 -13.96 -24.42
CA LYS A 12 4.39 -13.30 -25.73
C LYS A 12 3.38 -13.91 -26.71
N VAL A 13 3.32 -15.24 -26.81
CA VAL A 13 2.35 -15.91 -27.67
C VAL A 13 0.91 -15.56 -27.27
N TRP A 14 0.60 -15.62 -25.97
CA TRP A 14 -0.70 -15.22 -25.46
C TRP A 14 -1.00 -13.72 -25.75
N LEU A 15 -0.03 -12.86 -25.52
CA LEU A 15 -0.17 -11.41 -25.76
C LEU A 15 -0.47 -11.09 -27.23
N ASP A 16 0.24 -11.72 -28.17
CA ASP A 16 0.02 -11.52 -29.59
C ASP A 16 -1.42 -11.90 -30.00
N GLU A 17 -1.95 -13.00 -29.44
CA GLU A 17 -3.33 -13.42 -29.66
C GLU A 17 -4.33 -12.42 -29.06
N GLN A 18 -4.12 -11.97 -27.81
CA GLN A 18 -5.04 -11.04 -27.16
C GLN A 18 -5.02 -9.65 -27.82
N LEU A 19 -3.87 -9.19 -28.26
CA LEU A 19 -3.76 -7.93 -29.00
C LEU A 19 -4.45 -8.01 -30.35
N ALA A 20 -4.33 -9.13 -31.07
CA ALA A 20 -5.04 -9.31 -32.35
C ALA A 20 -6.57 -9.25 -32.16
N ASN A 21 -7.09 -9.88 -31.11
CA ASN A 21 -8.49 -9.82 -30.74
C ASN A 21 -8.92 -8.40 -30.38
N LEU A 22 -8.18 -7.75 -29.46
CA LEU A 22 -8.46 -6.38 -29.01
C LEU A 22 -8.45 -5.38 -30.17
N TYR A 23 -7.45 -5.45 -31.07
CA TYR A 23 -7.36 -4.56 -32.22
C TYR A 23 -8.53 -4.76 -33.18
N THR A 24 -8.98 -6.02 -33.35
CA THR A 24 -10.17 -6.35 -34.17
C THR A 24 -11.44 -5.80 -33.53
N GLU A 25 -11.66 -6.04 -32.24
CA GLU A 25 -12.84 -5.57 -31.50
C GLU A 25 -12.96 -4.04 -31.49
N GLN A 26 -11.82 -3.35 -31.38
CA GLN A 26 -11.77 -1.89 -31.34
C GLN A 26 -11.72 -1.25 -32.72
N GLY A 27 -11.62 -2.03 -33.80
CA GLY A 27 -11.52 -1.52 -35.16
C GLY A 27 -10.21 -0.75 -35.43
N TRP A 28 -9.11 -1.06 -34.73
CA TRP A 28 -7.82 -0.36 -34.85
C TRP A 28 -6.95 -0.87 -35.98
N GLY A 29 -7.41 -1.84 -36.77
CA GLY A 29 -6.66 -2.46 -37.88
C GLY A 29 -5.69 -3.54 -37.39
N ALA A 30 -4.60 -3.75 -38.13
CA ALA A 30 -3.61 -4.76 -37.75
C ALA A 30 -2.75 -4.31 -36.56
N VAL A 31 -2.34 -5.25 -35.72
CA VAL A 31 -1.40 -4.99 -34.61
C VAL A 31 -0.07 -4.51 -35.20
N PRO A 32 0.44 -3.31 -34.85
CA PRO A 32 1.68 -2.78 -35.39
C PRO A 32 2.91 -3.48 -34.81
N PRO A 33 4.08 -3.33 -35.47
CA PRO A 33 5.34 -3.63 -34.80
C PRO A 33 5.46 -2.87 -33.48
N ALA A 34 5.93 -3.56 -32.43
CA ALA A 34 5.96 -3.01 -31.10
C ALA A 34 7.18 -3.49 -30.31
N THR A 35 7.46 -2.82 -29.20
CA THR A 35 8.44 -3.23 -28.20
C THR A 35 7.74 -3.79 -26.97
N LEU A 36 8.37 -4.75 -26.31
CA LEU A 36 7.96 -5.27 -24.99
C LEU A 36 9.14 -5.12 -24.04
N THR A 37 9.03 -4.17 -23.10
CA THR A 37 10.09 -3.83 -22.14
C THR A 37 9.62 -4.07 -20.71
N ALA A 38 10.53 -4.29 -19.77
CA ALA A 38 10.16 -4.37 -18.36
C ALA A 38 9.62 -3.01 -17.88
N ALA A 39 8.42 -3.00 -17.27
CA ALA A 39 7.77 -1.78 -16.80
C ALA A 39 8.09 -1.50 -15.32
N SER A 40 8.21 -2.52 -14.48
CA SER A 40 8.64 -2.37 -13.09
C SER A 40 9.36 -3.63 -12.60
N SER A 41 10.19 -3.44 -11.55
CA SER A 41 10.85 -4.52 -10.80
C SER A 41 10.44 -4.43 -9.35
N ASP A 42 9.31 -5.00 -9.00
CA ASP A 42 8.81 -4.96 -7.63
C ASP A 42 9.39 -6.08 -6.74
N ALA A 43 9.09 -6.03 -5.44
CA ALA A 43 9.51 -7.02 -4.44
C ALA A 43 8.67 -8.31 -4.46
N SER A 44 7.69 -8.45 -5.38
CA SER A 44 6.84 -9.61 -5.56
C SER A 44 7.36 -10.54 -6.67
N PHE A 45 6.72 -11.70 -6.81
CA PHE A 45 6.97 -12.61 -7.94
C PHE A 45 6.32 -12.12 -9.23
N ARG A 46 5.47 -11.09 -9.18
CA ARG A 46 4.84 -10.48 -10.34
C ARG A 46 5.86 -9.74 -11.16
N ARG A 47 5.74 -9.89 -12.49
CA ARG A 47 6.51 -9.13 -13.46
C ARG A 47 5.56 -8.31 -14.30
N TYR A 48 5.95 -7.08 -14.60
CA TYR A 48 5.17 -6.19 -15.44
C TYR A 48 5.99 -5.80 -16.65
N PHE A 49 5.39 -5.91 -17.81
CA PHE A 49 5.98 -5.50 -19.09
C PHE A 49 5.12 -4.43 -19.72
N ARG A 50 5.75 -3.47 -20.37
CA ARG A 50 5.09 -2.46 -21.19
C ARG A 50 5.21 -2.85 -22.66
N TRP A 51 4.08 -2.98 -23.33
CA TRP A 51 3.96 -3.11 -24.76
C TRP A 51 3.70 -1.73 -25.36
N GLU A 52 4.49 -1.30 -26.36
CA GLU A 52 4.35 -0.01 -27.03
C GLU A 52 4.42 -0.18 -28.53
N GLY A 53 3.37 0.30 -29.26
CA GLY A 53 3.30 0.24 -30.72
C GLY A 53 2.30 1.24 -31.29
N ALA A 54 2.71 2.00 -32.31
CA ALA A 54 1.89 2.99 -33.03
C ALA A 54 1.11 3.95 -32.11
N GLY A 55 1.76 4.48 -31.08
CA GLY A 55 1.15 5.44 -30.16
C GLY A 55 0.18 4.84 -29.14
N LYS A 56 0.09 3.53 -29.04
CA LYS A 56 -0.66 2.82 -28.02
C LYS A 56 0.29 2.12 -27.04
N SER A 57 -0.11 2.07 -25.79
CA SER A 57 0.64 1.41 -24.73
C SER A 57 -0.28 0.54 -23.88
N PHE A 58 0.21 -0.64 -23.49
CA PHE A 58 -0.46 -1.59 -22.60
C PHE A 58 0.51 -2.13 -21.58
N ILE A 59 0.00 -2.49 -20.42
CA ILE A 59 0.75 -3.23 -19.40
C ILE A 59 0.36 -4.69 -19.46
N VAL A 60 1.35 -5.55 -19.46
CA VAL A 60 1.19 -7.01 -19.42
C VAL A 60 1.71 -7.50 -18.07
N MET A 61 0.80 -8.02 -17.25
CA MET A 61 1.15 -8.61 -15.96
C MET A 61 1.39 -10.11 -16.12
N ASP A 62 2.48 -10.57 -15.53
CA ASP A 62 2.84 -11.97 -15.39
C ASP A 62 2.96 -12.31 -13.89
N ALA A 63 1.99 -13.03 -13.37
CA ALA A 63 1.88 -13.44 -11.97
C ALA A 63 1.93 -14.98 -11.89
N PRO A 64 3.13 -15.57 -11.70
CA PRO A 64 3.35 -17.01 -11.87
C PRO A 64 2.67 -17.85 -10.76
N PRO A 65 1.69 -18.72 -11.08
CA PRO A 65 1.20 -19.72 -10.13
C PRO A 65 2.29 -20.77 -9.82
N PRO A 66 2.32 -21.32 -8.60
CA PRO A 66 1.39 -21.10 -7.47
C PRO A 66 1.81 -19.92 -6.56
N GLN A 67 2.87 -19.19 -6.90
CA GLN A 67 3.41 -18.11 -6.06
C GLN A 67 2.49 -16.90 -6.00
N GLU A 68 1.76 -16.64 -7.10
CA GLU A 68 0.84 -15.52 -7.22
C GLU A 68 -0.55 -15.96 -7.67
N ASN A 69 -1.58 -15.24 -7.23
CA ASN A 69 -2.96 -15.43 -7.64
C ASN A 69 -3.51 -14.11 -8.19
N CYS A 70 -3.91 -14.10 -9.46
CA CYS A 70 -4.50 -12.93 -10.11
C CYS A 70 -5.95 -12.63 -9.72
N LYS A 71 -6.67 -13.62 -9.20
CA LYS A 71 -8.11 -13.46 -8.97
C LYS A 71 -8.46 -12.30 -8.05
N PRO A 72 -7.78 -12.07 -6.89
CA PRO A 72 -8.06 -10.89 -6.07
C PRO A 72 -7.85 -9.57 -6.81
N PHE A 73 -6.79 -9.48 -7.64
CA PHE A 73 -6.56 -8.29 -8.48
C PHE A 73 -7.74 -8.05 -9.42
N VAL A 74 -8.19 -9.07 -10.13
CA VAL A 74 -9.30 -8.97 -11.09
C VAL A 74 -10.59 -8.59 -10.38
N ASP A 75 -10.95 -9.29 -9.31
CA ASP A 75 -12.19 -9.06 -8.56
C ASP A 75 -12.26 -7.62 -8.01
N ILE A 76 -11.16 -7.13 -7.43
CA ILE A 76 -11.11 -5.79 -6.86
C ILE A 76 -11.04 -4.73 -7.96
N ALA A 77 -10.28 -4.93 -9.04
CA ALA A 77 -10.26 -4.00 -10.17
C ALA A 77 -11.66 -3.76 -10.74
N PHE A 78 -12.46 -4.82 -10.93
CA PHE A 78 -13.84 -4.68 -11.38
C PHE A 78 -14.74 -3.94 -10.37
N LEU A 79 -14.57 -4.19 -9.07
CA LEU A 79 -15.29 -3.48 -8.02
C LEU A 79 -15.00 -1.99 -8.06
N LEU A 80 -13.72 -1.61 -8.12
CA LEU A 80 -13.26 -0.23 -8.10
C LEU A 80 -13.66 0.52 -9.38
N ALA A 81 -13.47 -0.10 -10.54
CA ALA A 81 -13.83 0.51 -11.83
C ALA A 81 -15.34 0.84 -11.93
N LYS A 82 -16.21 -0.04 -11.39
CA LYS A 82 -17.66 0.22 -11.34
C LYS A 82 -18.04 1.44 -10.52
N SER A 83 -17.19 1.83 -9.59
CA SER A 83 -17.40 2.97 -8.71
C SER A 83 -16.67 4.24 -9.19
N GLY A 84 -16.17 4.22 -10.41
CA GLY A 84 -15.53 5.38 -11.03
C GLY A 84 -14.09 5.62 -10.58
N ILE A 85 -13.51 4.71 -9.80
CA ILE A 85 -12.10 4.83 -9.38
C ILE A 85 -11.21 4.40 -10.56
N ASN A 86 -10.24 5.22 -10.90
CA ASN A 86 -9.32 4.95 -11.99
C ASN A 86 -8.29 3.90 -11.56
N VAL A 87 -8.55 2.67 -11.95
CA VAL A 87 -7.67 1.50 -11.76
C VAL A 87 -7.32 0.89 -13.11
N PRO A 88 -6.29 0.05 -13.21
CA PRO A 88 -5.97 -0.64 -14.45
C PRO A 88 -7.19 -1.38 -15.03
N LYS A 89 -7.61 -0.98 -16.23
CA LYS A 89 -8.66 -1.67 -16.99
C LYS A 89 -8.10 -2.98 -17.54
N ILE A 90 -8.79 -4.07 -17.28
CA ILE A 90 -8.43 -5.40 -17.77
C ILE A 90 -9.05 -5.59 -19.17
N TYR A 91 -8.23 -5.79 -20.18
CA TYR A 91 -8.66 -6.10 -21.55
C TYR A 91 -8.75 -7.60 -21.80
N ALA A 92 -7.82 -8.38 -21.20
CA ALA A 92 -7.83 -9.83 -21.28
C ALA A 92 -7.21 -10.44 -20.02
N GLU A 93 -7.64 -11.65 -19.69
CA GLU A 93 -7.16 -12.39 -18.54
C GLU A 93 -6.96 -13.88 -18.86
N ASP A 94 -5.95 -14.48 -18.24
CA ASP A 94 -5.72 -15.92 -18.16
C ASP A 94 -5.30 -16.27 -16.73
N LEU A 95 -6.29 -16.59 -15.93
CA LEU A 95 -6.08 -16.85 -14.50
C LEU A 95 -5.31 -18.14 -14.24
N GLU A 96 -5.39 -19.13 -15.14
CA GLU A 96 -4.66 -20.40 -15.00
C GLU A 96 -3.16 -20.19 -15.20
N ARG A 97 -2.78 -19.39 -16.19
CA ARG A 97 -1.38 -19.04 -16.46
C ARG A 97 -0.92 -17.81 -15.67
N GLY A 98 -1.84 -17.02 -15.12
CA GLY A 98 -1.55 -15.80 -14.38
C GLY A 98 -1.13 -14.63 -15.27
N PHE A 99 -1.75 -14.47 -16.43
CA PHE A 99 -1.48 -13.39 -17.38
C PHE A 99 -2.66 -12.41 -17.44
N LEU A 100 -2.36 -11.10 -17.40
CA LEU A 100 -3.36 -10.05 -17.62
C LEU A 100 -2.85 -9.04 -18.64
N LEU A 101 -3.75 -8.57 -19.51
CA LEU A 101 -3.53 -7.42 -20.40
C LEU A 101 -4.31 -6.22 -19.84
N LEU A 102 -3.59 -5.16 -19.50
CA LEU A 102 -4.10 -3.98 -18.81
C LEU A 102 -3.88 -2.73 -19.65
N ASN A 103 -4.70 -1.66 -19.44
CA ASN A 103 -4.32 -0.35 -19.93
C ASN A 103 -3.06 0.14 -19.22
N ASP A 104 -2.35 1.02 -19.89
CA ASP A 104 -1.21 1.73 -19.29
C ASP A 104 -1.68 3.04 -18.66
N LEU A 105 -1.47 3.21 -17.37
CA LEU A 105 -1.78 4.44 -16.62
C LEU A 105 -0.64 5.45 -16.65
N GLY A 106 0.39 5.21 -17.46
CA GLY A 106 1.55 6.08 -17.58
C GLY A 106 2.80 5.54 -16.90
N ASN A 107 3.80 6.40 -16.76
CA ASN A 107 5.12 6.04 -16.28
C ASN A 107 5.61 6.89 -15.08
N LYS A 108 4.74 7.73 -14.53
CA LYS A 108 5.06 8.58 -13.38
C LYS A 108 4.09 8.32 -12.25
N THR A 109 4.64 7.98 -11.10
CA THR A 109 3.89 7.93 -9.85
C THR A 109 3.85 9.31 -9.20
N TYR A 110 2.98 9.49 -8.21
CA TYR A 110 3.03 10.70 -7.38
C TYR A 110 4.38 10.87 -6.71
N LEU A 111 5.01 9.77 -6.26
CA LEU A 111 6.35 9.81 -5.65
C LEU A 111 7.41 10.41 -6.57
N ASP A 112 7.27 10.25 -7.89
CA ASP A 112 8.22 10.77 -8.88
C ASP A 112 8.08 12.28 -9.15
N VAL A 113 6.93 12.86 -8.77
CA VAL A 113 6.58 14.25 -9.18
C VAL A 113 6.17 15.16 -8.02
N ILE A 114 5.86 14.61 -6.85
CA ILE A 114 5.36 15.38 -5.72
C ILE A 114 6.48 16.19 -5.05
N ASP A 115 6.18 17.44 -4.79
CA ASP A 115 7.06 18.36 -4.05
C ASP A 115 6.25 19.30 -3.14
N SER A 116 6.90 20.28 -2.52
CA SER A 116 6.26 21.21 -1.60
C SER A 116 5.26 22.17 -2.27
N GLU A 117 5.34 22.37 -3.58
CA GLU A 117 4.51 23.32 -4.34
C GLU A 117 3.22 22.67 -4.84
N ASN A 118 3.28 21.37 -5.23
CA ASN A 118 2.17 20.65 -5.82
C ASN A 118 1.50 19.62 -4.89
N ALA A 119 2.03 19.40 -3.69
CA ALA A 119 1.52 18.37 -2.78
C ALA A 119 0.06 18.56 -2.39
N ASP A 120 -0.40 19.79 -2.20
CA ASP A 120 -1.77 20.06 -1.80
C ASP A 120 -2.77 19.65 -2.90
N ASP A 121 -2.46 19.93 -4.16
CA ASP A 121 -3.29 19.56 -5.30
C ASP A 121 -3.31 18.05 -5.52
N LEU A 122 -2.13 17.41 -5.52
CA LEU A 122 -2.02 15.95 -5.68
C LEU A 122 -2.70 15.19 -4.55
N PHE A 123 -2.56 15.66 -3.31
CA PHE A 123 -3.24 15.04 -2.18
C PHE A 123 -4.74 15.32 -2.16
N ALA A 124 -5.20 16.45 -2.70
CA ALA A 124 -6.64 16.68 -2.88
C ALA A 124 -7.24 15.66 -3.85
N ASP A 125 -6.60 15.39 -5.00
CA ASP A 125 -7.02 14.36 -5.95
C ASP A 125 -6.98 12.96 -5.31
N ALA A 126 -5.89 12.64 -4.60
CA ALA A 126 -5.77 11.37 -3.89
C ALA A 126 -6.87 11.19 -2.83
N LEU A 127 -7.23 12.24 -2.09
CA LEU A 127 -8.32 12.19 -1.11
C LEU A 127 -9.68 11.94 -1.78
N GLN A 128 -9.97 12.56 -2.92
CA GLN A 128 -11.22 12.29 -3.65
C GLN A 128 -11.33 10.81 -4.05
N ALA A 129 -10.25 10.23 -4.56
CA ALA A 129 -10.22 8.81 -4.91
C ALA A 129 -10.34 7.90 -3.67
N LEU A 130 -9.67 8.24 -2.56
CA LEU A 130 -9.77 7.49 -1.30
C LEU A 130 -11.18 7.55 -0.71
N LEU A 131 -11.81 8.71 -0.71
CA LEU A 131 -13.19 8.86 -0.21
C LEU A 131 -14.17 8.04 -1.06
N ALA A 132 -14.04 8.06 -2.38
CA ALA A 132 -14.84 7.21 -3.27
C ALA A 132 -14.59 5.70 -3.00
N PHE A 133 -13.36 5.31 -2.70
CA PHE A 133 -13.00 3.95 -2.31
C PHE A 133 -13.66 3.53 -0.99
N GLN A 134 -13.68 4.41 0.00
CA GLN A 134 -14.24 4.13 1.32
C GLN A 134 -15.77 4.19 1.38
N GLN A 135 -16.42 4.84 0.41
CA GLN A 135 -17.87 4.80 0.24
C GLN A 135 -18.39 3.48 -0.33
N LEU A 136 -17.51 2.60 -0.82
CA LEU A 136 -17.95 1.34 -1.38
C LEU A 136 -18.61 0.46 -0.32
N PRO A 137 -19.78 -0.13 -0.66
CA PRO A 137 -20.47 -0.99 0.28
C PRO A 137 -19.66 -2.26 0.58
N MET A 138 -19.74 -2.74 1.81
CA MET A 138 -19.08 -3.98 2.25
C MET A 138 -19.82 -5.23 1.70
N VAL A 139 -19.88 -5.36 0.37
CA VAL A 139 -20.62 -6.45 -0.32
C VAL A 139 -19.74 -7.55 -0.88
N ALA A 140 -18.44 -7.31 -0.97
CA ALA A 140 -17.50 -8.31 -1.51
C ALA A 140 -17.00 -9.24 -0.39
N PRO A 141 -16.64 -10.49 -0.67
CA PRO A 141 -16.05 -11.40 0.29
C PRO A 141 -14.56 -11.04 0.54
N LEU A 142 -14.32 -9.80 0.96
CA LEU A 142 -12.98 -9.33 1.33
C LEU A 142 -12.68 -9.66 2.78
N PRO A 143 -11.43 -9.98 3.11
CA PRO A 143 -11.05 -10.27 4.49
C PRO A 143 -11.24 -9.06 5.39
N SER A 144 -11.50 -9.32 6.68
CA SER A 144 -11.47 -8.27 7.69
C SER A 144 -10.05 -8.05 8.19
N TYR A 145 -9.72 -6.80 8.51
CA TYR A 145 -8.53 -6.45 9.26
C TYR A 145 -8.78 -6.79 10.73
N ASP A 146 -8.63 -8.05 11.07
CA ASP A 146 -8.97 -8.62 12.37
C ASP A 146 -7.76 -8.65 13.33
N VAL A 147 -8.01 -9.12 14.57
CA VAL A 147 -6.97 -9.29 15.60
C VAL A 147 -5.79 -10.11 15.07
N ALA A 148 -6.07 -11.21 14.35
CA ALA A 148 -5.02 -12.12 13.89
C ALA A 148 -4.11 -11.46 12.84
N LEU A 149 -4.69 -10.68 11.92
CA LEU A 149 -3.95 -9.94 10.91
C LEU A 149 -3.12 -8.81 11.53
N LEU A 150 -3.74 -7.99 12.41
CA LEU A 150 -3.06 -6.89 13.11
C LEU A 150 -1.89 -7.40 13.94
N ARG A 151 -2.10 -8.47 14.72
CA ARG A 151 -1.04 -9.07 15.55
C ARG A 151 0.10 -9.62 14.68
N ARG A 152 -0.20 -10.39 13.65
CA ARG A 152 0.81 -10.92 12.72
C ARG A 152 1.66 -9.81 12.08
N GLU A 153 1.07 -8.66 11.79
CA GLU A 153 1.80 -7.52 11.25
C GLU A 153 2.69 -6.85 12.29
N LEU A 154 2.21 -6.67 13.53
CA LEU A 154 3.01 -6.13 14.63
C LEU A 154 4.21 -7.04 14.95
N GLU A 155 4.04 -8.37 14.92
CA GLU A 155 5.14 -9.32 15.19
C GLU A 155 6.30 -9.24 14.20
N LEU A 156 6.14 -8.56 13.07
CA LEU A 156 7.25 -8.28 12.16
C LEU A 156 8.33 -7.40 12.80
N PHE A 157 7.95 -6.49 13.73
CA PHE A 157 8.90 -5.62 14.40
C PHE A 157 9.85 -6.39 15.33
N PRO A 158 9.39 -7.17 16.33
CA PRO A 158 10.30 -7.95 17.18
C PRO A 158 11.06 -9.02 16.41
N GLU A 159 10.42 -9.70 15.44
CA GLU A 159 11.07 -10.79 14.72
C GLU A 159 12.19 -10.32 13.79
N TRP A 160 11.92 -9.29 12.99
CA TRP A 160 12.84 -8.88 11.93
C TRP A 160 13.71 -7.70 12.32
N TYR A 161 13.14 -6.66 12.95
CA TYR A 161 13.93 -5.50 13.32
C TYR A 161 14.71 -5.74 14.63
N VAL A 162 14.02 -6.13 15.71
CA VAL A 162 14.71 -6.29 16.98
C VAL A 162 15.67 -7.49 16.97
N LYS A 163 15.16 -8.66 16.55
CA LYS A 163 15.97 -9.89 16.59
C LYS A 163 16.99 -9.99 15.45
N ARG A 164 16.60 -9.68 14.21
CA ARG A 164 17.48 -9.89 13.05
C ARG A 164 18.37 -8.71 12.76
N GLU A 165 17.86 -7.47 12.85
CA GLU A 165 18.63 -6.27 12.55
C GLU A 165 19.48 -5.82 13.73
N LEU A 166 18.88 -5.72 14.95
CA LEU A 166 19.60 -5.29 16.15
C LEU A 166 20.36 -6.42 16.86
N GLY A 167 20.04 -7.69 16.59
CA GLY A 167 20.64 -8.83 17.29
C GLY A 167 20.19 -8.96 18.75
N ILE A 168 19.06 -8.37 19.13
CA ILE A 168 18.50 -8.34 20.49
C ILE A 168 17.32 -9.28 20.56
N GLU A 169 17.17 -10.02 21.65
CA GLU A 169 15.92 -10.72 22.00
C GLU A 169 15.28 -10.00 23.19
N PHE A 170 13.96 -9.83 23.14
CA PHE A 170 13.22 -9.24 24.27
C PHE A 170 13.39 -10.09 25.53
N ASP A 171 13.78 -9.47 26.61
CA ASP A 171 13.68 -10.07 27.93
C ASP A 171 12.22 -10.14 28.43
N ALA A 172 11.99 -10.74 29.59
CA ALA A 172 10.64 -10.95 30.11
C ALA A 172 9.91 -9.61 30.38
N ALA A 173 10.60 -8.55 30.78
CA ALA A 173 10.00 -7.24 31.00
C ALA A 173 9.63 -6.57 29.68
N GLN A 174 10.53 -6.61 28.69
CA GLN A 174 10.29 -6.10 27.34
C GLN A 174 9.15 -6.85 26.62
N GLN A 175 9.03 -8.17 26.85
CA GLN A 175 7.89 -8.94 26.32
C GLN A 175 6.55 -8.48 26.88
N VAL A 176 6.49 -8.16 28.19
CA VAL A 176 5.29 -7.61 28.81
C VAL A 176 4.94 -6.24 28.21
N LEU A 177 5.90 -5.34 28.09
CA LEU A 177 5.69 -4.03 27.48
C LEU A 177 5.21 -4.17 26.03
N TRP A 178 5.84 -5.04 25.24
CA TRP A 178 5.43 -5.30 23.86
C TRP A 178 4.00 -5.82 23.75
N GLN A 179 3.60 -6.73 24.64
CA GLN A 179 2.24 -7.24 24.68
C GLN A 179 1.22 -6.14 24.98
N GLN A 180 1.50 -5.28 25.98
CA GLN A 180 0.63 -4.16 26.36
C GLN A 180 0.48 -3.16 25.20
N VAL A 181 1.58 -2.78 24.57
CA VAL A 181 1.57 -1.90 23.39
C VAL A 181 0.78 -2.52 22.24
N SER A 182 1.03 -3.79 21.96
CA SER A 182 0.34 -4.49 20.86
C SER A 182 -1.16 -4.56 21.11
N ASP A 183 -1.59 -4.86 22.33
CA ASP A 183 -3.01 -4.92 22.68
C ASP A 183 -3.66 -3.53 22.58
N LEU A 184 -3.03 -2.48 23.09
CA LEU A 184 -3.50 -1.10 22.93
C LEU A 184 -3.72 -0.71 21.45
N LEU A 185 -2.73 -0.99 20.59
CA LEU A 185 -2.81 -0.62 19.18
C LEU A 185 -3.87 -1.44 18.43
N ILE A 186 -3.99 -2.73 18.73
CA ILE A 186 -5.02 -3.61 18.15
C ILE A 186 -6.41 -3.15 18.58
N ASP A 187 -6.63 -2.92 19.88
CA ASP A 187 -7.92 -2.49 20.42
C ASP A 187 -8.33 -1.14 19.83
N SER A 188 -7.39 -0.19 19.73
CA SER A 188 -7.64 1.10 19.08
C SER A 188 -8.03 0.95 17.60
N ALA A 189 -7.36 0.08 16.86
CA ALA A 189 -7.68 -0.17 15.45
C ALA A 189 -9.08 -0.80 15.28
N LEU A 190 -9.41 -1.78 16.13
CA LEU A 190 -10.68 -2.50 16.06
C LEU A 190 -11.89 -1.68 16.54
N ALA A 191 -11.65 -0.68 17.40
CA ALA A 191 -12.69 0.23 17.86
C ALA A 191 -13.12 1.25 16.81
N GLN A 192 -12.34 1.41 15.74
CA GLN A 192 -12.65 2.35 14.65
C GLN A 192 -13.80 1.85 13.77
N PRO A 193 -14.55 2.75 13.16
CA PRO A 193 -15.44 2.40 12.06
C PRO A 193 -14.68 1.71 10.94
N LYS A 194 -15.36 0.73 10.30
CA LYS A 194 -14.76 -0.05 9.22
C LYS A 194 -15.19 0.46 7.86
N VAL A 195 -14.24 0.58 6.97
CA VAL A 195 -14.40 0.90 5.56
C VAL A 195 -13.57 -0.07 4.71
N LEU A 196 -13.65 0.05 3.40
CA LEU A 196 -12.68 -0.60 2.53
C LEU A 196 -11.32 0.08 2.71
N VAL A 197 -10.27 -0.71 2.96
CA VAL A 197 -8.89 -0.27 3.21
C VAL A 197 -7.99 -0.88 2.15
N HIS A 198 -7.26 -0.03 1.46
CA HIS A 198 -6.29 -0.40 0.43
C HIS A 198 -5.03 -1.05 1.00
N ARG A 199 -4.61 -0.63 2.20
CA ARG A 199 -3.41 -1.00 2.96
C ARG A 199 -2.11 -0.36 2.52
N ASP A 200 -1.96 -0.04 1.24
CA ASP A 200 -0.77 0.58 0.67
C ASP A 200 -1.13 1.80 -0.20
N TYR A 201 -2.09 2.63 0.29
CA TYR A 201 -2.53 3.86 -0.35
C TYR A 201 -1.50 4.98 -0.12
N MET A 202 -0.49 5.04 -0.97
CA MET A 202 0.64 5.95 -0.82
C MET A 202 1.14 6.48 -2.17
N PRO A 203 1.89 7.59 -2.22
CA PRO A 203 2.35 8.24 -3.45
C PRO A 203 3.02 7.31 -4.47
N ARG A 204 3.68 6.28 -4.01
CA ARG A 204 4.30 5.25 -4.86
C ARG A 204 3.29 4.43 -5.67
N ASN A 205 2.09 4.24 -5.15
CA ASN A 205 1.03 3.42 -5.74
C ASN A 205 -0.07 4.26 -6.41
N LEU A 206 0.14 5.57 -6.52
CA LEU A 206 -0.73 6.51 -7.21
C LEU A 206 -0.05 7.01 -8.48
N MET A 207 -0.67 6.76 -9.63
CA MET A 207 -0.16 7.19 -10.94
C MET A 207 -0.68 8.57 -11.28
N LEU A 208 0.21 9.43 -11.81
CA LEU A 208 -0.20 10.67 -12.47
C LEU A 208 -0.82 10.32 -13.83
N SER A 209 -2.15 10.32 -13.91
CA SER A 209 -2.91 9.83 -15.06
C SER A 209 -4.21 10.60 -15.27
N GLU A 210 -4.94 10.31 -16.33
CA GLU A 210 -6.28 10.86 -16.60
C GLU A 210 -7.32 9.72 -16.63
N PRO A 211 -8.33 9.74 -15.73
CA PRO A 211 -8.52 10.62 -14.56
C PRO A 211 -7.43 10.45 -13.51
N ASN A 212 -7.18 11.51 -12.71
CA ASN A 212 -6.17 11.52 -11.66
C ASN A 212 -6.78 11.22 -10.28
N PRO A 213 -6.14 10.39 -9.43
CA PRO A 213 -5.01 9.50 -9.72
C PRO A 213 -5.43 8.17 -10.36
N GLY A 214 -4.49 7.50 -11.01
CA GLY A 214 -4.59 6.06 -11.24
C GLY A 214 -4.15 5.29 -9.99
N VAL A 215 -4.97 4.37 -9.49
CA VAL A 215 -4.69 3.62 -8.25
C VAL A 215 -4.18 2.22 -8.57
N LEU A 216 -3.01 1.88 -8.03
CA LEU A 216 -2.34 0.58 -8.19
C LEU A 216 -2.27 -0.18 -6.86
N ASP A 217 -1.94 -1.46 -6.90
CA ASP A 217 -1.58 -2.32 -5.75
C ASP A 217 -2.72 -2.54 -4.74
N PHE A 218 -3.96 -2.61 -5.21
CA PHE A 218 -5.20 -2.71 -4.42
C PHE A 218 -5.62 -4.16 -4.09
N GLN A 219 -4.95 -5.19 -4.60
CA GLN A 219 -5.38 -6.59 -4.51
C GLN A 219 -5.39 -7.17 -3.08
N ASP A 220 -4.68 -6.54 -2.17
CA ASP A 220 -4.63 -6.91 -0.75
C ASP A 220 -5.59 -6.10 0.12
N ALA A 221 -6.59 -5.45 -0.49
CA ALA A 221 -7.60 -4.66 0.21
C ALA A 221 -8.40 -5.51 1.22
N VAL A 222 -8.80 -4.87 2.31
CA VAL A 222 -9.53 -5.49 3.41
C VAL A 222 -10.63 -4.54 3.93
N TYR A 223 -11.54 -5.03 4.77
CA TYR A 223 -12.39 -4.16 5.58
C TYR A 223 -11.72 -3.86 6.91
N GLY A 224 -11.41 -2.60 7.18
CA GLY A 224 -10.61 -2.22 8.32
C GLY A 224 -10.78 -0.78 8.78
N PRO A 225 -9.87 -0.31 9.65
CA PRO A 225 -9.96 0.99 10.30
C PRO A 225 -9.97 2.14 9.30
N VAL A 226 -10.93 3.06 9.46
CA VAL A 226 -11.13 4.20 8.55
C VAL A 226 -9.89 5.11 8.43
N THR A 227 -9.07 5.19 9.47
CA THR A 227 -7.87 6.05 9.47
C THR A 227 -6.66 5.43 8.79
N TYR A 228 -6.69 4.14 8.40
CA TYR A 228 -5.48 3.44 7.93
C TYR A 228 -4.88 4.08 6.68
N ASP A 229 -5.66 4.21 5.61
CA ASP A 229 -5.16 4.66 4.32
C ASP A 229 -4.82 6.15 4.30
N VAL A 230 -5.60 6.99 4.98
CA VAL A 230 -5.29 8.42 5.08
C VAL A 230 -4.00 8.65 5.87
N THR A 231 -3.74 7.83 6.90
CA THR A 231 -2.47 7.86 7.62
C THR A 231 -1.32 7.36 6.75
N CYS A 232 -1.56 6.32 5.95
CA CYS A 232 -0.60 5.79 4.98
C CYS A 232 -0.20 6.84 3.94
N LEU A 233 -1.16 7.63 3.45
CA LEU A 233 -0.95 8.66 2.44
C LEU A 233 -0.06 9.81 2.95
N PHE A 234 -0.32 10.32 4.16
CA PHE A 234 0.34 11.52 4.67
C PHE A 234 1.57 11.26 5.52
N LYS A 235 1.68 10.07 6.13
CA LYS A 235 2.87 9.60 6.87
C LYS A 235 3.53 8.46 6.11
N ASP A 236 4.01 8.81 4.92
CA ASP A 236 4.53 7.89 3.91
C ASP A 236 5.87 7.27 4.30
N ALA A 237 6.20 6.16 3.64
CA ALA A 237 7.45 5.43 3.81
C ALA A 237 8.67 6.14 3.20
N PHE A 238 8.47 6.98 2.19
CA PHE A 238 9.53 7.56 1.36
C PHE A 238 9.59 9.09 1.42
N LEU A 239 8.51 9.73 1.87
CA LEU A 239 8.38 11.19 1.99
C LEU A 239 7.99 11.57 3.42
N SER A 240 8.39 12.76 3.84
CA SER A 240 7.94 13.36 5.11
C SER A 240 7.52 14.80 4.88
N TRP A 241 6.47 15.19 5.58
CA TRP A 241 5.88 16.53 5.52
C TRP A 241 5.89 17.17 6.90
N PRO A 242 5.91 18.51 6.98
CA PRO A 242 5.70 19.21 8.25
C PRO A 242 4.40 18.77 8.93
N GLU A 243 4.44 18.55 10.25
CA GLU A 243 3.26 18.06 11.02
C GLU A 243 2.05 18.98 10.84
N GLU A 244 2.24 20.28 10.73
CA GLU A 244 1.16 21.24 10.49
C GLU A 244 0.43 20.98 9.17
N ARG A 245 1.15 20.66 8.08
CA ARG A 245 0.52 20.28 6.80
C ARG A 245 -0.23 18.97 6.91
N VAL A 246 0.39 17.96 7.54
CA VAL A 246 -0.25 16.65 7.77
C VAL A 246 -1.54 16.80 8.57
N HIS A 247 -1.52 17.63 9.62
CA HIS A 247 -2.70 17.93 10.42
C HIS A 247 -3.81 18.58 9.57
N GLY A 248 -3.48 19.58 8.75
CA GLY A 248 -4.44 20.22 7.85
C GLY A 248 -5.05 19.27 6.83
N TRP A 249 -4.27 18.35 6.26
CA TRP A 249 -4.77 17.34 5.33
C TRP A 249 -5.65 16.29 6.02
N LEU A 250 -5.31 15.88 7.25
CA LEU A 250 -6.14 14.96 8.06
C LEU A 250 -7.48 15.64 8.43
N GLU A 251 -7.48 16.93 8.79
CA GLU A 251 -8.69 17.68 9.08
C GLU A 251 -9.57 17.82 7.83
N SER A 252 -8.96 18.13 6.67
CA SER A 252 -9.66 18.19 5.39
C SER A 252 -10.31 16.85 5.03
N TYR A 253 -9.58 15.74 5.19
CA TYR A 253 -10.15 14.41 5.00
C TYR A 253 -11.34 14.15 5.94
N TRP A 254 -11.19 14.43 7.25
CA TRP A 254 -12.22 14.21 8.23
C TRP A 254 -13.50 15.01 7.93
N GLN A 255 -13.37 16.27 7.54
CA GLN A 255 -14.49 17.12 7.14
C GLN A 255 -15.21 16.56 5.90
N GLN A 256 -14.47 16.16 4.88
CA GLN A 256 -15.03 15.59 3.65
C GLN A 256 -15.67 14.22 3.90
N ALA A 257 -15.04 13.35 4.69
CA ALA A 257 -15.59 12.05 5.04
C ALA A 257 -16.95 12.19 5.75
N ARG A 258 -17.07 13.14 6.69
CA ARG A 258 -18.35 13.46 7.35
C ARG A 258 -19.41 13.97 6.37
N ALA A 259 -19.01 14.83 5.45
CA ALA A 259 -19.94 15.39 4.44
C ALA A 259 -20.45 14.31 3.47
N LEU A 260 -19.72 13.22 3.32
CA LEU A 260 -20.06 12.06 2.49
C LEU A 260 -20.65 10.86 3.27
N ASP A 261 -21.00 11.07 4.54
CA ASP A 261 -21.53 10.03 5.44
C ASP A 261 -20.59 8.83 5.62
N ILE A 262 -19.29 8.98 5.35
CA ILE A 262 -18.28 7.97 5.69
C ILE A 262 -18.14 7.95 7.22
N PRO A 263 -18.22 6.76 7.84
CA PRO A 263 -18.20 6.68 9.30
C PRO A 263 -16.79 7.03 9.84
N VAL A 264 -16.67 8.20 10.45
CA VAL A 264 -15.48 8.67 11.20
C VAL A 264 -15.89 9.09 12.60
N GLN A 265 -14.92 9.27 13.50
CA GLN A 265 -15.18 9.78 14.85
C GLN A 265 -15.87 11.14 14.76
N PRO A 266 -16.86 11.44 15.62
CA PRO A 266 -17.61 12.69 15.59
C PRO A 266 -16.77 13.92 15.89
N ASP A 267 -15.77 13.79 16.76
CA ASP A 267 -14.81 14.81 17.15
C ASP A 267 -13.48 14.62 16.39
N PHE A 268 -12.87 15.72 15.97
CA PHE A 268 -11.62 15.66 15.21
C PHE A 268 -10.44 15.19 16.05
N GLU A 269 -10.38 15.55 17.34
CA GLU A 269 -9.30 15.09 18.21
C GLU A 269 -9.36 13.57 18.45
N ASP A 270 -10.55 13.00 18.57
CA ASP A 270 -10.75 11.55 18.65
C ASP A 270 -10.33 10.86 17.35
N PHE A 271 -10.63 11.48 16.20
CA PHE A 271 -10.17 11.02 14.90
C PHE A 271 -8.65 11.10 14.78
N LEU A 272 -8.05 12.21 15.16
CA LEU A 272 -6.61 12.42 15.14
C LEU A 272 -5.89 11.42 16.07
N ARG A 273 -6.44 11.18 17.27
CA ARG A 273 -5.94 10.16 18.18
C ARG A 273 -5.98 8.76 17.56
N ALA A 274 -7.08 8.40 16.93
CA ALA A 274 -7.22 7.11 16.23
C ALA A 274 -6.22 6.98 15.06
N SER A 275 -6.01 8.06 14.30
CA SER A 275 -5.00 8.12 13.23
C SER A 275 -3.58 8.00 13.77
N ASP A 276 -3.26 8.64 14.90
CA ASP A 276 -1.96 8.56 15.54
C ASP A 276 -1.62 7.11 15.95
N LEU A 277 -2.54 6.45 16.66
CA LEU A 277 -2.33 5.06 17.11
C LEU A 277 -2.27 4.08 15.91
N MET A 278 -3.09 4.31 14.88
CA MET A 278 -3.02 3.54 13.64
C MET A 278 -1.69 3.75 12.92
N GLY A 279 -1.18 4.99 12.92
CA GLY A 279 0.15 5.32 12.40
C GLY A 279 1.26 4.57 13.11
N VAL A 280 1.23 4.50 14.44
CA VAL A 280 2.22 3.75 15.23
C VAL A 280 2.19 2.26 14.88
N GLN A 281 0.99 1.65 14.80
CA GLN A 281 0.84 0.24 14.38
C GLN A 281 1.48 0.01 13.00
N ARG A 282 1.12 0.86 12.04
CA ARG A 282 1.64 0.76 10.67
C ARG A 282 3.15 0.99 10.60
N HIS A 283 3.68 1.96 11.33
CA HIS A 283 5.11 2.26 11.30
C HIS A 283 5.94 1.12 11.90
N LEU A 284 5.53 0.53 13.01
CA LEU A 284 6.17 -0.65 13.59
C LEU A 284 6.15 -1.83 12.59
N LYS A 285 5.00 -2.10 11.96
CA LYS A 285 4.88 -3.10 10.88
C LYS A 285 5.90 -2.83 9.76
N VAL A 286 5.97 -1.59 9.26
CA VAL A 286 6.83 -1.27 8.10
C VAL A 286 8.30 -1.34 8.45
N ILE A 287 8.71 -0.94 9.67
CA ILE A 287 10.09 -1.16 10.17
C ILE A 287 10.44 -2.65 10.10
N GLY A 288 9.53 -3.51 10.57
CA GLY A 288 9.71 -4.97 10.48
C GLY A 288 9.76 -5.49 9.04
N ILE A 289 8.92 -4.95 8.13
CA ILE A 289 8.94 -5.28 6.70
C ILE A 289 10.28 -4.89 6.07
N PHE A 290 10.78 -3.70 6.33
CA PHE A 290 12.04 -3.22 5.75
C PHE A 290 13.24 -4.04 6.22
N ALA A 291 13.28 -4.41 7.51
CA ALA A 291 14.26 -5.35 8.02
C ALA A 291 14.13 -6.74 7.36
N ARG A 292 12.90 -7.25 7.19
CA ARG A 292 12.65 -8.51 6.49
C ARG A 292 13.14 -8.48 5.04
N ILE A 293 12.85 -7.42 4.30
CA ILE A 293 13.30 -7.24 2.91
C ILE A 293 14.84 -7.20 2.85
N CYS A 294 15.49 -6.55 3.82
CA CYS A 294 16.95 -6.54 3.90
C CYS A 294 17.51 -7.95 4.11
N HIS A 295 17.06 -8.63 5.16
CA HIS A 295 17.67 -9.91 5.58
C HIS A 295 17.22 -11.12 4.76
N ARG A 296 15.97 -11.15 4.28
CA ARG A 296 15.44 -12.26 3.49
C ARG A 296 15.74 -12.08 2.01
N ASP A 297 15.57 -10.86 1.48
CA ASP A 297 15.58 -10.61 0.02
C ASP A 297 16.88 -9.92 -0.44
N GLY A 298 17.81 -9.62 0.49
CA GLY A 298 19.12 -9.02 0.19
C GLY A 298 19.03 -7.60 -0.34
N LYS A 299 18.03 -6.80 0.06
CA LYS A 299 17.81 -5.41 -0.39
C LYS A 299 18.00 -4.41 0.76
N PRO A 300 19.22 -4.07 1.17
CA PRO A 300 19.50 -3.23 2.35
C PRO A 300 19.05 -1.78 2.22
N ARG A 301 18.78 -1.30 1.01
CA ARG A 301 18.39 0.10 0.75
C ARG A 301 17.16 0.56 1.55
N TYR A 302 16.26 -0.36 1.92
CA TYR A 302 15.04 -0.02 2.67
C TYR A 302 15.34 0.34 4.14
N LEU A 303 16.44 -0.13 4.70
CA LEU A 303 16.83 0.21 6.08
C LEU A 303 17.17 1.70 6.26
N SER A 304 17.58 2.39 5.20
CA SER A 304 17.85 3.84 5.25
C SER A 304 16.62 4.69 5.56
N ASP A 305 15.42 4.15 5.33
CA ASP A 305 14.15 4.85 5.62
C ASP A 305 13.60 4.54 7.03
N VAL A 306 14.15 3.56 7.75
CA VAL A 306 13.71 3.19 9.11
C VAL A 306 13.75 4.37 10.10
N PRO A 307 14.78 5.25 10.12
CA PRO A 307 14.80 6.41 11.02
C PRO A 307 13.59 7.34 10.88
N ARG A 308 13.01 7.46 9.67
CA ARG A 308 11.79 8.24 9.40
C ARG A 308 10.61 7.74 10.22
N PHE A 309 10.41 6.42 10.26
CA PHE A 309 9.31 5.82 11.03
C PHE A 309 9.49 6.00 12.53
N PHE A 310 10.71 5.90 13.03
CA PHE A 310 10.98 6.22 14.43
C PHE A 310 10.70 7.69 14.74
N ALA A 311 11.02 8.62 13.85
CA ALA A 311 10.68 10.03 14.02
C ALA A 311 9.14 10.25 14.09
N TYR A 312 8.36 9.55 13.26
CA TYR A 312 6.89 9.59 13.35
C TYR A 312 6.39 9.01 14.69
N ILE A 313 6.93 7.86 15.11
CA ILE A 313 6.56 7.23 16.40
C ILE A 313 6.90 8.14 17.57
N ASP A 314 8.12 8.72 17.62
CA ASP A 314 8.57 9.62 18.68
C ASP A 314 7.67 10.88 18.76
N ALA A 315 7.28 11.45 17.63
CA ALA A 315 6.36 12.58 17.58
C ALA A 315 4.96 12.24 18.13
N VAL A 316 4.48 11.01 17.90
CA VAL A 316 3.20 10.54 18.45
C VAL A 316 3.32 10.27 19.95
N ILE A 317 4.38 9.60 20.42
CA ILE A 317 4.65 9.36 21.84
C ILE A 317 4.64 10.67 22.64
N ALA A 318 5.25 11.73 22.08
CA ALA A 318 5.33 13.02 22.76
C ALA A 318 3.94 13.66 23.06
N ARG A 319 2.88 13.27 22.32
CA ARG A 319 1.53 13.83 22.49
C ARG A 319 0.46 12.83 22.95
N ARG A 320 0.81 11.53 23.02
CA ARG A 320 -0.12 10.45 23.41
C ARG A 320 0.42 9.69 24.62
N PRO A 321 0.05 10.10 25.86
CA PRO A 321 0.59 9.51 27.08
C PRO A 321 0.28 8.02 27.24
N GLU A 322 -0.75 7.49 26.57
CA GLU A 322 -1.06 6.06 26.52
C GLU A 322 0.00 5.19 25.85
N LEU A 323 1.00 5.80 25.19
CA LEU A 323 2.15 5.12 24.59
C LEU A 323 3.40 5.12 25.48
N ALA A 324 3.26 5.40 26.78
CA ALA A 324 4.38 5.42 27.72
C ALA A 324 5.17 4.09 27.75
N GLU A 325 4.47 2.95 27.66
CA GLU A 325 5.10 1.63 27.60
C GLU A 325 5.93 1.43 26.33
N LEU A 326 5.48 1.99 25.18
CA LEU A 326 6.25 1.99 23.95
C LEU A 326 7.51 2.86 24.08
N ASP A 327 7.41 4.03 24.70
CA ASP A 327 8.58 4.89 24.97
C ASP A 327 9.64 4.17 25.79
N VAL A 328 9.24 3.54 26.89
CA VAL A 328 10.13 2.73 27.74
C VAL A 328 10.79 1.60 26.94
N LEU A 329 10.01 0.87 26.16
CA LEU A 329 10.51 -0.22 25.33
C LEU A 329 11.55 0.28 24.31
N LEU A 330 11.23 1.32 23.54
CA LEU A 330 12.13 1.87 22.53
C LEU A 330 13.42 2.46 23.14
N ALA A 331 13.30 3.12 24.30
CA ALA A 331 14.47 3.61 25.03
C ALA A 331 15.40 2.47 25.44
N SER A 332 14.86 1.36 25.92
CA SER A 332 15.63 0.16 26.29
C SER A 332 16.38 -0.45 25.10
N LEU A 333 15.72 -0.54 23.92
CA LEU A 333 16.35 -1.04 22.69
C LEU A 333 17.49 -0.12 22.22
N ARG A 334 17.26 1.20 22.24
CA ARG A 334 18.29 2.19 21.87
C ARG A 334 19.51 2.14 22.78
N ALA A 335 19.33 1.81 24.07
CA ALA A 335 20.43 1.63 25.01
C ALA A 335 21.20 0.33 24.74
N GLY A 336 20.51 -0.76 24.39
CA GLY A 336 21.13 -2.06 24.11
C GLY A 336 22.01 -2.09 22.85
N VAL A 337 21.72 -1.26 21.86
CA VAL A 337 22.54 -1.12 20.64
C VAL A 337 23.86 -0.38 20.89
N LYS A 338 23.94 0.40 21.97
CA LYS A 338 25.18 1.18 22.31
C LYS A 338 26.17 0.40 23.20
N ALA A 339 25.79 -0.75 23.68
CA ALA A 339 26.63 -1.62 24.53
C ALA A 339 27.28 -2.73 23.68
#